data_9213e15ecd0d2a412df1cdabd186d559
#
_entry.id   9213e15ecd0d2a412df1cdabd186d559
#
_cell.length_a   1.000
_cell.length_b   1.000
_cell.length_c   1.000
_cell.angle_alpha   90.00
_cell.angle_beta   90.00
_cell.angle_gamma   90.00
#
_symmetry.space_group_name_H-M   'P 1'
#
loop_
_entity.id
_entity.type
_entity.pdbx_description
1 polymer ?
#
loop_
_entity_poly.entity_id
_entity_poly.type
_entity_poly.pdbx_seq_one_letter_code
_entity_poly.pdbx_strand_id
1 'polypeptide(L)'
;MNFSKAMKAAVIIFTGAIAAAGLTACGGIKTAADSPSKGGVKIGFIAALTGGAAAYGKSQEEGIRMAVEEINQKGAIPIELFVEDSKGSPSDAMNVTKRLIQK
;
A
#
# COMPACT_ATOMS: atom_id res chain seq x y z
N MET A 1 -30.14 -4.24 -30.85
CA MET A 1 -30.88 -3.50 -29.84
C MET A 1 -29.93 -2.59 -29.11
N ASN A 2 -30.03 -1.29 -29.39
CA ASN A 2 -29.09 -0.27 -28.94
C ASN A 2 -29.37 0.16 -27.50
N PHE A 3 -28.51 -0.23 -26.55
CA PHE A 3 -28.60 0.20 -25.15
C PHE A 3 -27.80 1.50 -24.86
N SER A 4 -27.42 2.22 -25.90
CA SER A 4 -26.49 3.36 -25.82
C SER A 4 -27.14 4.76 -25.84
N LYS A 5 -28.47 4.90 -25.71
CA LYS A 5 -29.11 6.22 -25.89
C LYS A 5 -29.97 6.75 -24.73
N ALA A 6 -29.86 6.18 -23.54
CA ALA A 6 -30.76 6.58 -22.43
C ALA A 6 -30.05 7.18 -21.20
N MET A 7 -28.87 7.80 -21.32
CA MET A 7 -28.25 8.48 -20.19
C MET A 7 -27.61 9.82 -20.54
N LYS A 8 -28.41 10.64 -21.25
CA LYS A 8 -28.11 12.09 -21.37
C LYS A 8 -29.42 12.81 -20.97
N ALA A 9 -29.50 13.26 -19.75
CA ALA A 9 -30.19 14.45 -19.28
C ALA A 9 -30.55 14.35 -17.80
N ALA A 10 -29.71 14.91 -16.97
CA ALA A 10 -30.10 15.58 -15.72
C ALA A 10 -28.93 16.40 -15.19
N VAL A 11 -28.63 17.50 -15.86
CA VAL A 11 -27.90 18.61 -15.24
C VAL A 11 -28.95 19.42 -14.49
N ILE A 12 -28.98 19.32 -13.19
CA ILE A 12 -29.73 20.25 -12.34
C ILE A 12 -28.73 21.18 -11.67
N ILE A 13 -28.71 22.41 -12.18
CA ILE A 13 -28.05 23.56 -11.59
C ILE A 13 -28.80 23.89 -10.29
N PHE A 14 -28.14 23.77 -9.16
CA PHE A 14 -28.63 24.35 -7.91
C PHE A 14 -27.64 25.43 -7.43
N THR A 15 -27.98 26.65 -7.82
CA THR A 15 -27.36 27.90 -7.33
C THR A 15 -28.03 28.23 -6.01
N GLY A 16 -27.28 28.24 -4.91
CA GLY A 16 -27.79 28.68 -3.61
C GLY A 16 -26.64 29.16 -2.74
N ALA A 17 -26.43 30.46 -2.74
CA ALA A 17 -25.51 31.15 -1.83
C ALA A 17 -26.11 31.21 -0.43
N ILE A 18 -25.41 30.78 0.60
CA ILE A 18 -25.60 31.23 1.98
C ILE A 18 -24.23 31.39 2.62
N ALA A 19 -23.91 32.64 2.93
CA ALA A 19 -22.81 33.04 3.78
C ALA A 19 -23.24 32.87 5.25
N ALA A 20 -22.43 32.19 6.07
CA ALA A 20 -22.47 32.36 7.51
C ALA A 20 -21.08 32.04 8.08
N ALA A 21 -20.47 33.04 8.67
CA ALA A 21 -19.26 33.00 9.44
C ALA A 21 -19.44 32.15 10.72
N GLY A 22 -18.47 31.27 10.99
CA GLY A 22 -18.39 30.54 12.26
C GLY A 22 -16.94 30.15 12.53
N LEU A 23 -16.20 31.01 13.23
CA LEU A 23 -14.93 30.64 13.85
C LEU A 23 -15.18 29.57 14.90
N THR A 24 -14.59 28.39 14.73
CA THR A 24 -14.25 27.53 15.85
C THR A 24 -12.90 26.88 15.57
N ALA A 25 -11.89 27.46 16.22
CA ALA A 25 -10.59 26.84 16.39
C ALA A 25 -10.76 25.60 17.29
N CYS A 26 -10.62 24.41 16.73
CA CYS A 26 -10.29 23.21 17.46
C CYS A 26 -9.10 22.58 16.81
N GLY A 27 -8.01 22.50 17.59
CA GLY A 27 -6.76 21.88 17.21
C GLY A 27 -6.99 20.45 16.75
N GLY A 28 -7.01 20.26 15.43
CA GLY A 28 -7.02 18.93 14.84
C GLY A 28 -5.68 18.28 15.10
N ILE A 29 -5.71 17.21 15.90
CA ILE A 29 -4.67 16.20 15.92
C ILE A 29 -4.48 15.81 14.44
N LYS A 30 -3.35 16.17 13.88
CA LYS A 30 -2.90 15.60 12.60
C LYS A 30 -2.60 14.13 12.86
N THR A 31 -3.63 13.30 12.82
CA THR A 31 -3.41 11.92 12.43
C THR A 31 -2.86 12.02 11.03
N ALA A 32 -1.60 11.66 10.88
CA ALA A 32 -1.01 11.40 9.59
C ALA A 32 -1.74 10.21 8.99
N ALA A 33 -2.95 10.44 8.50
CA ALA A 33 -3.54 9.63 7.48
C ALA A 33 -2.73 9.98 6.23
N ASP A 34 -1.65 9.22 6.07
CA ASP A 34 -0.86 9.21 4.86
C ASP A 34 -1.86 8.98 3.72
N SER A 35 -2.09 10.03 2.94
CA SER A 35 -2.88 9.93 1.72
C SER A 35 -2.27 8.79 0.92
N PRO A 36 -3.05 7.86 0.35
CA PRO A 36 -2.49 6.88 -0.54
C PRO A 36 -1.83 7.65 -1.69
N SER A 37 -0.52 7.80 -1.57
CA SER A 37 0.30 8.22 -2.69
C SER A 37 -0.09 7.32 -3.86
N LYS A 38 -0.10 7.81 -5.07
CA LYS A 38 -0.27 7.03 -6.31
C LYS A 38 0.80 5.92 -6.47
N GLY A 39 1.59 5.66 -5.45
CA GLY A 39 2.51 4.55 -5.31
C GLY A 39 1.82 3.39 -4.59
N GLY A 40 2.02 2.19 -5.05
CA GLY A 40 1.46 0.98 -4.47
C GLY A 40 1.86 0.73 -3.01
N VAL A 41 1.36 -0.34 -2.43
CA VAL A 41 1.72 -0.75 -1.08
C VAL A 41 3.14 -1.32 -1.08
N LYS A 42 3.99 -0.80 -0.21
CA LYS A 42 5.35 -1.32 0.00
C LYS A 42 5.32 -2.39 1.09
N ILE A 43 5.81 -3.57 0.77
CA ILE A 43 5.90 -4.70 1.71
C ILE A 43 7.36 -5.09 1.89
N GLY A 44 7.85 -5.06 3.13
CA GLY A 44 9.15 -5.61 3.49
C GLY A 44 9.02 -7.06 3.96
N PHE A 45 9.76 -7.97 3.34
CA PHE A 45 9.86 -9.37 3.73
C PHE A 45 11.27 -9.69 4.19
N ILE A 46 11.38 -10.25 5.39
CA ILE A 46 12.67 -10.63 5.99
C ILE A 46 12.66 -12.13 6.24
N ALA A 47 13.63 -12.84 5.69
CA ALA A 47 13.80 -14.27 5.88
C ALA A 47 15.29 -14.65 5.96
N ALA A 48 15.58 -15.85 6.43
CA ALA A 48 16.91 -16.42 6.34
C ALA A 48 17.10 -17.02 4.94
N LEU A 49 17.64 -16.21 4.01
CA LEU A 49 17.87 -16.66 2.63
C LEU A 49 19.23 -17.34 2.46
N THR A 50 20.11 -17.17 3.44
CA THR A 50 21.42 -17.84 3.52
C THR A 50 21.60 -18.51 4.88
N GLY A 51 22.62 -19.36 5.00
CA GLY A 51 22.88 -20.11 6.23
C GLY A 51 22.05 -21.38 6.38
N GLY A 52 21.97 -21.92 7.61
CA GLY A 52 21.36 -23.22 7.89
C GLY A 52 19.86 -23.31 7.64
N ALA A 53 19.14 -22.19 7.68
CA ALA A 53 17.69 -22.14 7.44
C ALA A 53 17.33 -21.68 6.01
N ALA A 54 18.31 -21.56 5.11
CA ALA A 54 18.11 -21.01 3.78
C ALA A 54 17.04 -21.72 2.94
N ALA A 55 16.90 -23.04 3.10
CA ALA A 55 15.88 -23.82 2.38
C ALA A 55 14.46 -23.33 2.72
N TYR A 56 14.19 -23.10 4.01
CA TYR A 56 12.91 -22.57 4.46
C TYR A 56 12.68 -21.14 3.99
N GLY A 57 13.69 -20.28 4.14
CA GLY A 57 13.59 -18.87 3.73
C GLY A 57 13.32 -18.71 2.24
N LYS A 58 13.97 -19.51 1.41
CA LYS A 58 13.75 -19.49 -0.06
C LYS A 58 12.35 -19.96 -0.45
N SER A 59 11.84 -21.03 0.16
CA SER A 59 10.47 -21.48 -0.09
C SER A 59 9.43 -20.44 0.32
N GLN A 60 9.67 -19.73 1.43
CA GLN A 60 8.82 -18.62 1.84
C GLN A 60 8.89 -17.43 0.87
N GLU A 61 10.08 -17.11 0.37
CA GLU A 61 10.28 -16.06 -0.63
C GLU A 61 9.53 -16.38 -1.92
N GLU A 62 9.63 -17.60 -2.43
CA GLU A 62 8.89 -18.03 -3.63
C GLU A 62 7.38 -17.87 -3.43
N GLY A 63 6.86 -18.31 -2.28
CA GLY A 63 5.44 -18.18 -1.98
C GLY A 63 4.95 -16.73 -1.94
N ILE A 64 5.69 -15.83 -1.30
CA ILE A 64 5.29 -14.42 -1.23
C ILE A 64 5.40 -13.72 -2.59
N ARG A 65 6.42 -14.07 -3.40
CA ARG A 65 6.58 -13.52 -4.75
C ARG A 65 5.40 -13.93 -5.65
N MET A 66 4.98 -15.20 -5.60
CA MET A 66 3.82 -15.68 -6.35
C MET A 66 2.54 -14.94 -5.93
N ALA A 67 2.31 -14.78 -4.63
CA ALA A 67 1.13 -14.07 -4.13
C ALA A 67 1.11 -12.59 -4.56
N VAL A 68 2.26 -11.90 -4.46
CA VAL A 68 2.39 -10.50 -4.89
C VAL A 68 2.17 -10.36 -6.40
N GLU A 69 2.72 -11.27 -7.19
CA GLU A 69 2.52 -11.28 -8.62
C GLU A 69 1.05 -11.47 -8.99
N GLU A 70 0.35 -12.40 -8.36
CA GLU A 70 -1.08 -12.63 -8.57
C GLU A 70 -1.92 -11.39 -8.23
N ILE A 71 -1.62 -10.72 -7.11
CA ILE A 71 -2.33 -9.49 -6.71
C ILE A 71 -2.06 -8.37 -7.70
N ASN A 72 -0.82 -8.20 -8.13
CA ASN A 72 -0.43 -7.18 -9.10
C ASN A 72 -1.07 -7.42 -10.47
N GLN A 73 -1.22 -8.68 -10.89
CA GLN A 73 -1.93 -9.03 -12.13
C GLN A 73 -3.42 -8.71 -12.07
N LYS A 74 -4.04 -8.84 -10.91
CA LYS A 74 -5.45 -8.46 -10.70
C LYS A 74 -5.68 -6.96 -10.69
N GLY A 75 -4.64 -6.15 -10.57
CA GLY A 75 -4.64 -4.70 -10.78
C GLY A 75 -5.39 -3.88 -9.73
N ALA A 76 -5.70 -4.44 -8.56
CA ALA A 76 -6.45 -3.73 -7.53
C ALA A 76 -5.59 -2.62 -6.86
N ILE A 77 -4.44 -3.00 -6.33
CA ILE A 77 -3.46 -2.10 -5.70
C ILE A 77 -2.08 -2.66 -6.01
N PRO A 78 -1.17 -1.92 -6.66
CA PRO A 78 0.17 -2.42 -6.94
C PRO A 78 0.95 -2.62 -5.64
N ILE A 79 1.61 -3.77 -5.52
CA ILE A 79 2.47 -4.11 -4.38
C ILE A 79 3.93 -4.09 -4.85
N GLU A 80 4.75 -3.34 -4.13
CA GLU A 80 6.20 -3.34 -4.27
C GLU A 80 6.81 -4.18 -3.13
N LEU A 81 7.43 -5.31 -3.47
CA LEU A 81 8.00 -6.23 -2.50
C LEU A 81 9.51 -6.00 -2.35
N PHE A 82 9.94 -5.73 -1.13
CA PHE A 82 11.35 -5.66 -0.74
C PHE A 82 11.73 -6.90 0.06
N VAL A 83 12.70 -7.65 -0.43
CA VAL A 83 13.19 -8.89 0.22
C VAL A 83 14.57 -8.64 0.80
N GLU A 84 14.75 -9.00 2.07
CA GLU A 84 16.02 -8.84 2.79
C GLU A 84 16.40 -10.12 3.51
N ASP A 85 17.69 -10.43 3.51
CA ASP A 85 18.26 -11.63 4.15
C ASP A 85 18.69 -11.34 5.59
N SER A 86 18.09 -12.02 6.56
CA SER A 86 18.49 -11.98 7.96
C SER A 86 19.59 -12.97 8.32
N LYS A 87 19.98 -13.85 7.40
CA LYS A 87 20.96 -14.93 7.62
C LYS A 87 20.64 -15.82 8.82
N GLY A 88 19.41 -15.76 9.33
CA GLY A 88 19.03 -16.46 10.57
C GLY A 88 19.59 -15.83 11.84
N SER A 89 20.09 -14.60 11.79
CA SER A 89 20.71 -13.87 12.90
C SER A 89 19.81 -12.75 13.41
N PRO A 90 19.55 -12.63 14.73
CA PRO A 90 18.78 -11.54 15.30
C PRO A 90 19.37 -10.14 15.01
N SER A 91 20.70 -10.02 15.04
CA SER A 91 21.39 -8.75 14.75
C SER A 91 21.24 -8.32 13.30
N ASP A 92 21.32 -9.27 12.35
CA ASP A 92 21.11 -8.98 10.94
C ASP A 92 19.63 -8.64 10.69
N ALA A 93 18.69 -9.36 11.31
CA ALA A 93 17.28 -9.05 11.23
C ALA A 93 16.97 -7.61 11.68
N MET A 94 17.55 -7.15 12.79
CA MET A 94 17.40 -5.76 13.24
C MET A 94 17.97 -4.75 12.23
N ASN A 95 19.11 -5.03 11.64
CA ASN A 95 19.75 -4.15 10.67
C ASN A 95 18.94 -4.04 9.38
N VAL A 96 18.44 -5.17 8.86
CA VAL A 96 17.63 -5.17 7.64
C VAL A 96 16.27 -4.52 7.88
N THR A 97 15.67 -4.70 9.07
CA THR A 97 14.43 -4.01 9.45
C THR A 97 14.60 -2.49 9.39
N LYS A 98 15.67 -1.96 9.97
CA LYS A 98 15.96 -0.52 9.91
C LYS A 98 16.08 0.00 8.47
N ARG A 99 16.69 -0.77 7.57
CA ARG A 99 16.79 -0.41 6.15
C ARG A 99 15.43 -0.42 5.47
N LEU A 100 14.58 -1.39 5.77
CA LEU A 100 13.25 -1.50 5.17
C LEU A 100 12.32 -0.35 5.58
N ILE A 101 12.41 0.12 6.82
CA ILE A 101 11.60 1.26 7.30
C ILE A 101 11.95 2.57 6.57
N GLN A 102 13.13 2.65 5.97
CA GLN A 102 13.59 3.84 5.25
C GLN A 102 13.25 3.84 3.75
N LYS A 103 12.64 2.76 3.25
CA LYS A 103 12.22 2.61 1.84
C LYS A 103 10.77 3.02 1.64
#